data_301d33ab12dad1f2845927d92b94bc59
#
_entry.id   301d33ab12dad1f2845927d92b94bc59
#
_cell.length_a   1.000
_cell.length_b   1.000
_cell.length_c   1.000
_cell.angle_alpha   90.00
_cell.angle_beta   90.00
_cell.angle_gamma   90.00
#
_symmetry.space_group_name_H-M   'P 1'
#
loop_
_entity.id
_entity.type
_entity.pdbx_description
1 polymer ?
#
loop_
_entity_poly.entity_id
_entity_poly.type
_entity_poly.pdbx_seq_one_letter_code
_entity_poly.pdbx_strand_id
1 'polypeptide(L)'
;MDDSRLGALFVLCSGAGFGTLGVLGVVAGETGLSIPTVLFFRFSLATVLVWGVLGARGELRLLAGRNLLVGLALGAFGYAAMSGLYFVGLEFMTAGMVGIVLYTYPVFVLVLAAAFLDEPIDRQRIAALLVTLGGIALITGADPAAADPRGVGIVLVAAVVYATYITVSRTTLTDVSAPTLTAHVLPAAALTFLAIGLATNSLSIPSTAVGWGAVVGIAVVATAIPIFAFFAGLSRIGAGPASILSAVEPAVTVALGAVFLDEPVSVIVLVGGGLVLVGVVLVTRR
;
A
#
# COMPACT_ATOMS: atom_id res chain seq x y z
N MET A 1 15.37 6.82 -20.78
CA MET A 1 14.69 5.64 -20.20
C MET A 1 13.28 5.65 -20.75
N ASP A 2 12.78 4.55 -21.26
CA ASP A 2 11.41 4.44 -21.77
C ASP A 2 10.40 4.74 -20.64
N ASP A 3 9.29 5.41 -20.96
CA ASP A 3 8.28 5.85 -19.97
C ASP A 3 7.69 4.66 -19.18
N SER A 4 7.54 3.52 -19.85
CA SER A 4 7.10 2.27 -19.22
C SER A 4 8.12 1.75 -18.18
N ARG A 5 9.41 1.77 -18.49
CA ARG A 5 10.47 1.37 -17.55
C ARG A 5 10.56 2.32 -16.35
N LEU A 6 10.39 3.62 -16.61
CA LEU A 6 10.34 4.61 -15.54
C LEU A 6 9.13 4.37 -14.62
N GLY A 7 7.96 4.07 -15.21
CA GLY A 7 6.77 3.72 -14.47
C GLY A 7 6.94 2.47 -13.59
N ALA A 8 7.55 1.42 -14.14
CA ALA A 8 7.86 0.21 -13.39
C ALA A 8 8.83 0.49 -12.22
N LEU A 9 9.88 1.29 -12.45
CA LEU A 9 10.82 1.69 -11.40
C LEU A 9 10.12 2.44 -10.26
N PHE A 10 9.22 3.37 -10.59
CA PHE A 10 8.44 4.08 -9.58
C PHE A 10 7.60 3.13 -8.72
N VAL A 11 6.92 2.15 -9.33
CA VAL A 11 6.13 1.16 -8.56
C VAL A 11 7.03 0.27 -7.71
N LEU A 12 8.17 -0.17 -8.21
CA LEU A 12 9.12 -0.95 -7.42
C LEU A 12 9.69 -0.15 -6.24
N CYS A 13 10.05 1.12 -6.46
CA CYS A 13 10.47 2.02 -5.37
C CYS A 13 9.35 2.22 -4.35
N SER A 14 8.10 2.32 -4.80
CA SER A 14 6.93 2.38 -3.93
C SER A 14 6.80 1.12 -3.08
N GLY A 15 6.84 -0.05 -3.69
CA GLY A 15 6.78 -1.33 -2.98
C GLY A 15 7.92 -1.49 -1.96
N ALA A 16 9.13 -1.09 -2.32
CA ALA A 16 10.26 -1.08 -1.39
C ALA A 16 10.01 -0.15 -0.19
N GLY A 17 9.49 1.04 -0.42
CA GLY A 17 9.13 1.98 0.65
C GLY A 17 8.03 1.45 1.56
N PHE A 18 6.93 0.92 0.99
CA PHE A 18 5.88 0.29 1.78
C PHE A 18 6.38 -0.94 2.56
N GLY A 19 7.31 -1.71 2.00
CA GLY A 19 7.95 -2.85 2.68
C GLY A 19 8.66 -2.48 3.99
N THR A 20 9.04 -1.21 4.19
CA THR A 20 9.60 -0.74 5.46
C THR A 20 8.56 -0.62 6.56
N LEU A 21 7.25 -0.60 6.20
CA LEU A 21 6.15 -0.39 7.16
C LEU A 21 6.11 -1.46 8.25
N GLY A 22 6.44 -2.72 7.92
CA GLY A 22 6.46 -3.81 8.90
C GLY A 22 7.43 -3.53 10.04
N VAL A 23 8.68 -3.26 9.74
CA VAL A 23 9.73 -2.96 10.75
C VAL A 23 9.39 -1.69 11.53
N LEU A 24 9.03 -0.61 10.86
CA LEU A 24 8.68 0.65 11.51
C LEU A 24 7.39 0.51 12.35
N GLY A 25 6.45 -0.35 11.92
CA GLY A 25 5.23 -0.66 12.66
C GLY A 25 5.50 -1.40 13.96
N VAL A 26 6.41 -2.38 13.96
CA VAL A 26 6.87 -3.08 15.18
C VAL A 26 7.47 -2.07 16.16
N VAL A 27 8.40 -1.24 15.70
CA VAL A 27 9.02 -0.20 16.53
C VAL A 27 7.97 0.77 17.10
N ALA A 28 6.98 1.19 16.31
CA ALA A 28 5.89 2.05 16.80
C ALA A 28 5.04 1.34 17.86
N GLY A 29 4.71 0.05 17.64
CA GLY A 29 3.93 -0.78 18.57
C GLY A 29 4.61 -0.94 19.93
N GLU A 30 5.93 -1.15 19.96
CA GLU A 30 6.73 -1.25 21.18
C GLU A 30 6.70 0.02 22.04
N THR A 31 6.39 1.18 21.44
CA THR A 31 6.21 2.45 22.17
C THR A 31 4.81 2.62 22.78
N GLY A 32 3.90 1.65 22.62
CA GLY A 32 2.54 1.66 23.18
C GLY A 32 1.56 2.57 22.41
N LEU A 33 1.89 3.02 21.21
CA LEU A 33 1.00 3.84 20.40
C LEU A 33 -0.15 2.99 19.82
N SER A 34 -1.39 3.49 19.95
CA SER A 34 -2.56 2.86 19.32
C SER A 34 -2.53 2.95 17.80
N ILE A 35 -3.18 2.00 17.13
CA ILE A 35 -3.29 1.99 15.66
C ILE A 35 -3.86 3.30 15.09
N PRO A 36 -5.00 3.84 15.61
CA PRO A 36 -5.51 5.13 15.16
C PRO A 36 -4.50 6.26 15.33
N THR A 37 -3.72 6.27 16.41
CA THR A 37 -2.66 7.26 16.64
C THR A 37 -1.57 7.17 15.57
N VAL A 38 -1.03 5.98 15.35
CA VAL A 38 0.03 5.76 14.34
C VAL A 38 -0.46 6.17 12.96
N LEU A 39 -1.65 5.76 12.56
CA LEU A 39 -2.21 6.05 11.22
C LEU A 39 -2.60 7.52 11.07
N PHE A 40 -3.10 8.17 12.13
CA PHE A 40 -3.35 9.61 12.11
C PHE A 40 -2.05 10.40 11.89
N PHE A 41 -1.01 10.16 12.68
CA PHE A 41 0.26 10.87 12.51
C PHE A 41 0.95 10.50 11.20
N ARG A 42 0.90 9.23 10.78
CA ARG A 42 1.40 8.76 9.48
C ARG A 42 0.88 9.65 8.35
N PHE A 43 -0.43 9.78 8.24
CA PHE A 43 -1.06 10.51 7.15
C PHE A 43 -0.99 12.03 7.33
N SER A 44 -1.05 12.53 8.56
CA SER A 44 -0.91 13.97 8.85
C SER A 44 0.48 14.50 8.50
N LEU A 45 1.53 13.82 8.95
CA LEU A 45 2.91 14.22 8.65
C LEU A 45 3.23 14.06 7.16
N ALA A 46 2.75 12.98 6.52
CA ALA A 46 2.88 12.83 5.08
C ALA A 46 2.15 13.95 4.31
N THR A 47 0.98 14.38 4.79
CA THR A 47 0.26 15.54 4.23
C THR A 47 1.08 16.80 4.33
N VAL A 48 1.60 17.13 5.53
CA VAL A 48 2.43 18.32 5.75
C VAL A 48 3.66 18.31 4.84
N LEU A 49 4.32 17.16 4.72
CA LEU A 49 5.49 17.00 3.85
C LEU A 49 5.14 17.25 2.37
N VAL A 50 4.11 16.58 1.87
CA VAL A 50 3.70 16.69 0.45
C VAL A 50 3.24 18.12 0.15
N TRP A 51 2.41 18.71 1.00
CA TRP A 51 1.94 20.09 0.83
C TRP A 51 3.08 21.09 0.94
N GLY A 52 4.02 20.89 1.87
CA GLY A 52 5.21 21.73 2.02
C GLY A 52 6.09 21.70 0.77
N VAL A 53 6.37 20.51 0.23
CA VAL A 53 7.16 20.37 -1.00
C VAL A 53 6.46 20.99 -2.21
N LEU A 54 5.17 20.71 -2.40
CA LEU A 54 4.40 21.26 -3.53
C LEU A 54 4.22 22.79 -3.39
N GLY A 55 3.99 23.29 -2.16
CA GLY A 55 3.91 24.72 -1.89
C GLY A 55 5.22 25.45 -2.19
N ALA A 56 6.36 24.91 -1.74
CA ALA A 56 7.68 25.48 -1.99
C ALA A 56 8.05 25.49 -3.50
N ARG A 57 7.49 24.57 -4.28
CA ARG A 57 7.67 24.52 -5.74
C ARG A 57 6.65 25.35 -6.53
N GLY A 58 5.66 25.95 -5.86
CA GLY A 58 4.54 26.60 -6.53
C GLY A 58 3.63 25.67 -7.34
N GLU A 59 3.68 24.36 -7.03
CA GLU A 59 2.95 23.29 -7.72
C GLU A 59 1.72 22.83 -6.95
N LEU A 60 1.47 23.36 -5.75
CA LEU A 60 0.31 23.02 -4.95
C LEU A 60 -0.97 23.51 -5.64
N ARG A 61 -1.74 22.55 -6.15
CA ARG A 61 -3.03 22.80 -6.80
C ARG A 61 -4.13 22.17 -5.99
N LEU A 62 -5.11 22.98 -5.61
CA LEU A 62 -6.30 22.48 -4.95
C LEU A 62 -7.29 21.98 -6.00
N LEU A 63 -7.77 20.75 -5.81
CA LEU A 63 -8.84 20.18 -6.62
C LEU A 63 -10.15 20.90 -6.31
N ALA A 64 -11.05 20.92 -7.28
CA ALA A 64 -12.39 21.46 -7.14
C ALA A 64 -13.44 20.52 -7.76
N GLY A 65 -14.70 20.72 -7.41
CA GLY A 65 -15.81 19.97 -7.99
C GLY A 65 -15.65 18.47 -7.84
N ARG A 66 -15.92 17.72 -8.91
CA ARG A 66 -15.87 16.26 -8.93
C ARG A 66 -14.53 15.68 -8.55
N ASN A 67 -13.42 16.26 -9.04
CA ASN A 67 -12.08 15.74 -8.77
C ASN A 67 -11.69 15.88 -7.28
N LEU A 68 -12.15 16.94 -6.60
CA LEU A 68 -11.98 17.08 -5.16
C LEU A 68 -12.75 15.97 -4.42
N LEU A 69 -14.01 15.75 -4.76
CA LEU A 69 -14.82 14.70 -4.12
C LEU A 69 -14.21 13.31 -4.33
N VAL A 70 -13.72 13.02 -5.54
CA VAL A 70 -13.05 11.75 -5.84
C VAL A 70 -11.76 11.61 -5.04
N GLY A 71 -10.91 12.65 -4.99
CA GLY A 71 -9.67 12.63 -4.22
C GLY A 71 -9.90 12.41 -2.72
N LEU A 72 -10.90 13.09 -2.14
CA LEU A 72 -11.28 12.89 -0.74
C LEU A 72 -11.88 11.50 -0.50
N ALA A 73 -12.74 11.01 -1.39
CA ALA A 73 -13.31 9.67 -1.30
C ALA A 73 -12.25 8.57 -1.42
N LEU A 74 -11.28 8.73 -2.32
CA LEU A 74 -10.13 7.83 -2.43
C LEU A 74 -9.31 7.77 -1.15
N GLY A 75 -9.13 8.91 -0.47
CA GLY A 75 -8.42 8.96 0.82
C GLY A 75 -9.22 8.31 1.96
N ALA A 76 -10.48 8.72 2.13
CA ALA A 76 -11.31 8.31 3.26
C ALA A 76 -11.86 6.88 3.12
N PHE A 77 -12.42 6.55 1.97
CA PHE A 77 -13.10 5.27 1.73
C PHE A 77 -12.24 4.26 0.94
N GLY A 78 -11.21 4.72 0.26
CA GLY A 78 -10.25 3.85 -0.40
C GLY A 78 -9.10 3.49 0.54
N TYR A 79 -8.17 4.41 0.71
CA TYR A 79 -6.90 4.14 1.38
C TYR A 79 -7.04 3.96 2.90
N ALA A 80 -7.82 4.80 3.57
CA ALA A 80 -8.07 4.66 5.00
C ALA A 80 -8.91 3.42 5.32
N ALA A 81 -9.98 3.14 4.55
CA ALA A 81 -10.81 1.97 4.77
C ALA A 81 -10.01 0.66 4.56
N MET A 82 -9.22 0.57 3.48
CA MET A 82 -8.32 -0.57 3.29
C MET A 82 -7.37 -0.74 4.47
N SER A 83 -6.70 0.33 4.90
CA SER A 83 -5.77 0.28 6.03
C SER A 83 -6.48 -0.15 7.33
N GLY A 84 -7.66 0.39 7.63
CA GLY A 84 -8.45 0.03 8.80
C GLY A 84 -8.87 -1.44 8.78
N LEU A 85 -9.43 -1.92 7.67
CA LEU A 85 -9.84 -3.32 7.51
C LEU A 85 -8.65 -4.29 7.59
N TYR A 86 -7.48 -3.91 7.09
CA TYR A 86 -6.25 -4.67 7.25
C TYR A 86 -5.92 -4.89 8.74
N PHE A 87 -5.94 -3.83 9.54
CA PHE A 87 -5.64 -3.93 10.98
C PHE A 87 -6.72 -4.69 11.75
N VAL A 88 -7.99 -4.54 11.38
CA VAL A 88 -9.07 -5.38 11.97
C VAL A 88 -8.86 -6.85 11.61
N GLY A 89 -8.38 -7.17 10.42
CA GLY A 89 -8.00 -8.53 10.03
C GLY A 89 -6.96 -9.17 10.95
N LEU A 90 -6.01 -8.37 11.47
CA LEU A 90 -4.96 -8.84 12.40
C LEU A 90 -5.51 -9.28 13.77
N GLU A 91 -6.72 -8.86 14.14
CA GLU A 91 -7.38 -9.34 15.38
C GLU A 91 -7.87 -10.80 15.24
N PHE A 92 -8.03 -11.28 14.01
CA PHE A 92 -8.57 -12.61 13.69
C PHE A 92 -7.54 -13.57 13.10
N MET A 93 -6.45 -13.08 12.55
CA MET A 93 -5.48 -13.87 11.80
C MET A 93 -4.05 -13.40 12.06
N THR A 94 -3.08 -14.27 11.80
CA THR A 94 -1.66 -13.89 11.79
C THR A 94 -1.37 -12.87 10.70
N ALA A 95 -0.33 -12.04 10.90
CA ALA A 95 0.08 -11.03 9.90
C ALA A 95 0.38 -11.65 8.53
N GLY A 96 0.99 -12.85 8.51
CA GLY A 96 1.23 -13.60 7.28
C GLY A 96 -0.07 -13.96 6.56
N MET A 97 -1.10 -14.45 7.28
CA MET A 97 -2.39 -14.80 6.68
C MET A 97 -3.14 -13.56 6.18
N VAL A 98 -3.15 -12.47 6.95
CA VAL A 98 -3.71 -11.18 6.50
C VAL A 98 -3.01 -10.71 5.23
N GLY A 99 -1.67 -10.82 5.18
CA GLY A 99 -0.89 -10.53 3.98
C GLY A 99 -1.34 -11.33 2.77
N ILE A 100 -1.43 -12.67 2.86
CA ILE A 100 -1.86 -13.53 1.76
C ILE A 100 -3.24 -13.12 1.24
N VAL A 101 -4.19 -12.94 2.15
CA VAL A 101 -5.56 -12.58 1.76
C VAL A 101 -5.60 -11.19 1.14
N LEU A 102 -4.90 -10.20 1.71
CA LEU A 102 -4.84 -8.85 1.12
C LEU A 102 -4.21 -8.89 -0.27
N TYR A 103 -3.08 -9.61 -0.43
CA TYR A 103 -2.37 -9.68 -1.72
C TYR A 103 -3.12 -10.46 -2.81
N THR A 104 -4.37 -10.86 -2.58
CA THR A 104 -5.31 -11.24 -3.65
C THR A 104 -5.84 -10.02 -4.42
N TYR A 105 -5.64 -8.78 -3.92
CA TYR A 105 -6.13 -7.57 -4.58
C TYR A 105 -5.71 -7.42 -6.05
N PRO A 106 -4.53 -7.88 -6.54
CA PRO A 106 -4.20 -7.78 -7.96
C PRO A 106 -5.14 -8.56 -8.88
N VAL A 107 -5.76 -9.63 -8.37
CA VAL A 107 -6.82 -10.35 -9.11
C VAL A 107 -7.99 -9.42 -9.38
N PHE A 108 -8.46 -8.73 -8.34
CA PHE A 108 -9.56 -7.77 -8.45
C PHE A 108 -9.18 -6.57 -9.30
N VAL A 109 -7.93 -6.08 -9.20
CA VAL A 109 -7.43 -4.98 -10.07
C VAL A 109 -7.48 -5.39 -11.54
N LEU A 110 -7.00 -6.60 -11.89
CA LEU A 110 -7.03 -7.05 -13.28
C LEU A 110 -8.47 -7.15 -13.81
N VAL A 111 -9.40 -7.66 -13.01
CA VAL A 111 -10.82 -7.75 -13.38
C VAL A 111 -11.43 -6.36 -13.56
N LEU A 112 -11.21 -5.45 -12.59
CA LEU A 112 -11.76 -4.09 -12.66
C LEU A 112 -11.12 -3.27 -13.79
N ALA A 113 -9.80 -3.42 -14.01
CA ALA A 113 -9.11 -2.72 -15.09
C ALA A 113 -9.58 -3.20 -16.47
N ALA A 114 -9.83 -4.49 -16.65
CA ALA A 114 -10.39 -5.02 -17.88
C ALA A 114 -11.84 -4.57 -18.10
N ALA A 115 -12.65 -4.53 -17.02
CA ALA A 115 -14.07 -4.15 -17.11
C ALA A 115 -14.31 -2.64 -17.31
N PHE A 116 -13.44 -1.78 -16.78
CA PHE A 116 -13.69 -0.33 -16.71
C PHE A 116 -12.60 0.55 -17.35
N LEU A 117 -11.41 -0.01 -17.67
CA LEU A 117 -10.27 0.75 -18.20
C LEU A 117 -9.80 0.26 -19.58
N ASP A 118 -10.50 -0.70 -20.17
CA ASP A 118 -10.11 -1.35 -21.44
C ASP A 118 -8.68 -1.93 -21.39
N GLU A 119 -8.17 -2.27 -20.20
CA GLU A 119 -6.87 -2.92 -20.04
C GLU A 119 -6.98 -4.42 -20.34
N PRO A 120 -6.27 -4.97 -21.34
CA PRO A 120 -6.43 -6.37 -21.72
C PRO A 120 -5.89 -7.31 -20.63
N ILE A 121 -6.58 -8.41 -20.39
CA ILE A 121 -6.08 -9.54 -19.62
C ILE A 121 -5.38 -10.49 -20.60
N ASP A 122 -4.06 -10.46 -20.64
CA ASP A 122 -3.26 -11.37 -21.46
C ASP A 122 -2.68 -12.53 -20.63
N ARG A 123 -2.22 -13.57 -21.34
CA ARG A 123 -1.65 -14.76 -20.70
C ARG A 123 -0.41 -14.45 -19.85
N GLN A 124 0.37 -13.45 -20.25
CA GLN A 124 1.58 -13.04 -19.52
C GLN A 124 1.23 -12.41 -18.18
N ARG A 125 0.21 -11.53 -18.13
CA ARG A 125 -0.30 -10.93 -16.89
C ARG A 125 -0.86 -12.01 -15.95
N ILE A 126 -1.61 -12.98 -16.48
CA ILE A 126 -2.13 -14.11 -15.69
C ILE A 126 -0.97 -14.94 -15.12
N ALA A 127 0.01 -15.31 -15.94
CA ALA A 127 1.17 -16.07 -15.49
C ALA A 127 1.97 -15.31 -14.42
N ALA A 128 2.23 -14.02 -14.63
CA ALA A 128 2.91 -13.16 -13.67
C ALA A 128 2.14 -13.11 -12.33
N LEU A 129 0.83 -12.93 -12.40
CA LEU A 129 -0.05 -12.90 -11.22
C LEU A 129 0.03 -14.22 -10.43
N LEU A 130 -0.12 -15.36 -11.09
CA LEU A 130 -0.10 -16.69 -10.43
C LEU A 130 1.26 -16.98 -9.79
N VAL A 131 2.35 -16.66 -10.48
CA VAL A 131 3.72 -16.82 -9.96
C VAL A 131 3.95 -15.92 -8.76
N THR A 132 3.51 -14.66 -8.84
CA THR A 132 3.64 -13.69 -7.74
C THR A 132 2.84 -14.13 -6.51
N LEU A 133 1.57 -14.52 -6.69
CA LEU A 133 0.71 -15.00 -5.59
C LEU A 133 1.29 -16.26 -4.95
N GLY A 134 1.82 -17.18 -5.74
CA GLY A 134 2.51 -18.38 -5.24
C GLY A 134 3.74 -18.03 -4.41
N GLY A 135 4.54 -17.05 -4.86
CA GLY A 135 5.69 -16.53 -4.12
C GLY A 135 5.28 -15.89 -2.79
N ILE A 136 4.25 -15.05 -2.79
CA ILE A 136 3.72 -14.41 -1.58
C ILE A 136 3.22 -15.47 -0.59
N ALA A 137 2.46 -16.46 -1.06
CA ALA A 137 1.96 -17.54 -0.21
C ALA A 137 3.10 -18.32 0.47
N LEU A 138 4.22 -18.55 -0.22
CA LEU A 138 5.42 -19.16 0.37
C LEU A 138 6.10 -18.24 1.39
N ILE A 139 6.28 -16.95 1.08
CA ILE A 139 6.93 -15.99 2.00
C ILE A 139 6.16 -15.89 3.31
N THR A 140 4.84 -15.75 3.23
CA THR A 140 3.99 -15.51 4.39
C THR A 140 3.69 -16.77 5.20
N GLY A 141 4.13 -17.96 4.71
CA GLY A 141 4.01 -19.22 5.45
C GLY A 141 2.56 -19.60 5.73
N ALA A 142 1.70 -19.54 4.70
CA ALA A 142 0.28 -19.80 4.82
C ALA A 142 -0.04 -21.08 5.59
N ASP A 143 -0.58 -20.93 6.80
CA ASP A 143 -1.24 -22.01 7.54
C ASP A 143 -2.77 -21.84 7.40
N PRO A 144 -3.44 -22.62 6.57
CA PRO A 144 -4.89 -22.56 6.41
C PRO A 144 -5.66 -22.81 7.71
N ALA A 145 -5.08 -23.54 8.67
CA ALA A 145 -5.70 -23.78 9.97
C ALA A 145 -5.72 -22.53 10.86
N ALA A 146 -4.85 -21.56 10.59
CA ALA A 146 -4.81 -20.28 11.31
C ALA A 146 -5.72 -19.20 10.69
N ALA A 147 -6.50 -19.51 9.65
CA ALA A 147 -7.40 -18.59 8.97
C ALA A 147 -8.80 -18.60 9.61
N ASP A 148 -9.10 -17.63 10.48
CA ASP A 148 -10.49 -17.39 10.89
C ASP A 148 -11.30 -16.88 9.68
N PRO A 149 -12.44 -17.53 9.33
CA PRO A 149 -13.28 -17.09 8.21
C PRO A 149 -13.76 -15.63 8.29
N ARG A 150 -13.92 -15.09 9.49
CA ARG A 150 -14.28 -13.68 9.72
C ARG A 150 -13.16 -12.77 9.25
N GLY A 151 -11.92 -13.06 9.68
CA GLY A 151 -10.73 -12.34 9.28
C GLY A 151 -10.52 -12.40 7.77
N VAL A 152 -10.68 -13.59 7.16
CA VAL A 152 -10.62 -13.77 5.71
C VAL A 152 -11.65 -12.89 5.00
N GLY A 153 -12.91 -12.89 5.44
CA GLY A 153 -13.97 -12.06 4.85
C GLY A 153 -13.65 -10.56 4.94
N ILE A 154 -13.19 -10.09 6.10
CA ILE A 154 -12.82 -8.68 6.32
C ILE A 154 -11.67 -8.26 5.40
N VAL A 155 -10.62 -9.08 5.31
CA VAL A 155 -9.44 -8.74 4.49
C VAL A 155 -9.71 -8.89 3.00
N LEU A 156 -10.59 -9.80 2.58
CA LEU A 156 -11.08 -9.82 1.19
C LEU A 156 -11.82 -8.52 0.83
N VAL A 157 -12.64 -7.98 1.75
CA VAL A 157 -13.26 -6.66 1.53
C VAL A 157 -12.17 -5.58 1.42
N ALA A 158 -11.13 -5.63 2.28
CA ALA A 158 -9.98 -4.72 2.15
C ALA A 158 -9.30 -4.83 0.78
N ALA A 159 -9.12 -6.05 0.26
CA ALA A 159 -8.53 -6.30 -1.06
C ALA A 159 -9.38 -5.71 -2.21
N VAL A 160 -10.71 -5.86 -2.14
CA VAL A 160 -11.63 -5.28 -3.13
C VAL A 160 -11.64 -3.75 -3.05
N VAL A 161 -11.67 -3.18 -1.82
CA VAL A 161 -11.57 -1.74 -1.59
C VAL A 161 -10.28 -1.19 -2.16
N TYR A 162 -9.16 -1.88 -1.93
CA TYR A 162 -7.86 -1.47 -2.44
C TYR A 162 -7.77 -1.57 -3.97
N ALA A 163 -8.31 -2.63 -4.55
CA ALA A 163 -8.40 -2.76 -6.00
C ALA A 163 -9.24 -1.63 -6.63
N THR A 164 -10.38 -1.29 -6.00
CA THR A 164 -11.22 -0.17 -6.43
C THR A 164 -10.47 1.16 -6.32
N TYR A 165 -9.78 1.38 -5.20
CA TYR A 165 -8.91 2.56 -5.00
C TYR A 165 -7.89 2.70 -6.13
N ILE A 166 -7.16 1.63 -6.48
CA ILE A 166 -6.16 1.62 -7.56
C ILE A 166 -6.81 1.94 -8.91
N THR A 167 -7.93 1.28 -9.22
CA THR A 167 -8.62 1.43 -10.50
C THR A 167 -9.19 2.84 -10.67
N VAL A 168 -9.86 3.39 -9.64
CA VAL A 168 -10.38 4.77 -9.66
C VAL A 168 -9.24 5.80 -9.66
N SER A 169 -8.15 5.55 -8.95
CA SER A 169 -6.97 6.42 -9.02
C SER A 169 -6.42 6.48 -10.44
N ARG A 170 -6.38 5.37 -11.16
CA ARG A 170 -5.92 5.31 -12.55
C ARG A 170 -6.76 6.21 -13.46
N THR A 171 -8.08 6.18 -13.35
CA THR A 171 -8.96 7.08 -14.13
C THR A 171 -8.78 8.55 -13.74
N THR A 172 -8.63 8.83 -12.45
CA THR A 172 -8.44 10.20 -11.97
C THR A 172 -7.11 10.80 -12.46
N LEU A 173 -6.09 9.97 -12.58
CA LEU A 173 -4.75 10.36 -13.05
C LEU A 173 -4.68 10.71 -14.55
N THR A 174 -5.76 10.55 -15.31
CA THR A 174 -5.86 11.11 -16.68
C THR A 174 -6.01 12.64 -16.66
N ASP A 175 -6.70 13.18 -15.65
CA ASP A 175 -7.04 14.59 -15.55
C ASP A 175 -6.27 15.32 -14.43
N VAL A 176 -5.78 14.57 -13.46
CA VAL A 176 -5.12 15.08 -12.26
C VAL A 176 -3.71 14.54 -12.16
N SER A 177 -2.73 15.39 -11.87
CA SER A 177 -1.36 14.92 -11.68
C SER A 177 -1.21 14.08 -10.39
N ALA A 178 -0.27 13.13 -10.40
CA ALA A 178 0.00 12.28 -9.26
C ALA A 178 0.30 13.07 -7.96
N PRO A 179 1.11 14.16 -8.00
CA PRO A 179 1.33 15.01 -6.82
C PRO A 179 0.04 15.63 -6.28
N THR A 180 -0.80 16.15 -7.18
CA THR A 180 -2.07 16.78 -6.81
C THR A 180 -3.03 15.77 -6.19
N LEU A 181 -3.15 14.57 -6.75
CA LEU A 181 -3.99 13.51 -6.18
C LEU A 181 -3.49 13.09 -4.80
N THR A 182 -2.19 12.86 -4.64
CA THR A 182 -1.57 12.53 -3.35
C THR A 182 -1.86 13.60 -2.30
N ALA A 183 -1.77 14.89 -2.66
CA ALA A 183 -2.04 16.01 -1.76
C ALA A 183 -3.49 16.04 -1.22
N HIS A 184 -4.43 15.33 -1.84
CA HIS A 184 -5.83 15.26 -1.39
C HIS A 184 -6.17 13.92 -0.72
N VAL A 185 -5.56 12.83 -1.16
CA VAL A 185 -5.76 11.49 -0.57
C VAL A 185 -5.23 11.45 0.87
N LEU A 186 -4.03 11.98 1.12
CA LEU A 186 -3.39 11.90 2.44
C LEU A 186 -4.17 12.64 3.54
N PRO A 187 -4.59 13.92 3.38
CA PRO A 187 -5.36 14.59 4.42
C PRO A 187 -6.72 13.96 4.68
N ALA A 188 -7.37 13.41 3.63
CA ALA A 188 -8.63 12.71 3.81
C ALA A 188 -8.45 11.43 4.65
N ALA A 189 -7.39 10.67 4.42
CA ALA A 189 -7.05 9.51 5.25
C ALA A 189 -6.70 9.94 6.69
N ALA A 190 -5.95 11.03 6.88
CA ALA A 190 -5.63 11.57 8.20
C ALA A 190 -6.89 11.95 8.98
N LEU A 191 -7.83 12.66 8.36
CA LEU A 191 -9.09 13.06 8.97
C LEU A 191 -9.96 11.87 9.35
N THR A 192 -9.94 10.80 8.55
CA THR A 192 -10.65 9.56 8.87
C THR A 192 -10.10 8.94 10.17
N PHE A 193 -8.77 8.82 10.31
CA PHE A 193 -8.18 8.25 11.53
C PHE A 193 -8.23 9.21 12.71
N LEU A 194 -8.24 10.52 12.50
CA LEU A 194 -8.57 11.49 13.54
C LEU A 194 -9.99 11.24 14.09
N ALA A 195 -10.97 11.12 13.21
CA ALA A 195 -12.36 10.88 13.60
C ALA A 195 -12.52 9.53 14.34
N ILE A 196 -11.89 8.45 13.84
CA ILE A 196 -11.89 7.15 14.51
C ILE A 196 -11.24 7.25 15.88
N GLY A 197 -10.05 7.84 15.97
CA GLY A 197 -9.30 7.94 17.22
C GLY A 197 -9.99 8.81 18.29
N LEU A 198 -10.69 9.87 17.87
CA LEU A 198 -11.55 10.68 18.77
C LEU A 198 -12.77 9.86 19.22
N ALA A 199 -13.44 9.16 18.32
CA ALA A 199 -14.61 8.35 18.65
C ALA A 199 -14.29 7.18 19.60
N THR A 200 -13.08 6.62 19.50
CA THR A 200 -12.62 5.51 20.35
C THR A 200 -11.80 5.95 21.56
N ASN A 201 -11.58 7.25 21.76
CA ASN A 201 -10.70 7.82 22.80
C ASN A 201 -9.30 7.18 22.82
N SER A 202 -8.76 6.84 21.64
CA SER A 202 -7.49 6.11 21.51
C SER A 202 -6.34 6.98 21.00
N LEU A 203 -6.57 8.28 20.76
CA LEU A 203 -5.51 9.20 20.33
C LEU A 203 -4.57 9.55 21.48
N SER A 204 -3.27 9.46 21.21
CA SER A 204 -2.22 9.88 22.13
C SER A 204 -1.09 10.58 21.36
N ILE A 205 -0.33 11.42 22.02
CA ILE A 205 0.86 12.04 21.43
C ILE A 205 2.05 11.14 21.74
N PRO A 206 2.94 10.82 20.75
CA PRO A 206 4.15 10.07 21.04
C PRO A 206 4.98 10.74 22.13
N SER A 207 5.29 10.02 23.20
CA SER A 207 5.98 10.56 24.39
C SER A 207 7.51 10.37 24.34
N THR A 208 8.01 9.54 23.42
CA THR A 208 9.43 9.18 23.33
C THR A 208 10.03 9.59 21.97
N ALA A 209 11.35 9.80 21.95
CA ALA A 209 12.07 10.06 20.69
C ALA A 209 11.97 8.88 19.71
N VAL A 210 11.94 7.64 20.22
CA VAL A 210 11.75 6.42 19.40
C VAL A 210 10.37 6.41 18.76
N GLY A 211 9.31 6.72 19.53
CA GLY A 211 7.94 6.81 19.01
C GLY A 211 7.81 7.88 17.91
N TRP A 212 8.39 9.07 18.10
CA TRP A 212 8.43 10.09 17.06
C TRP A 212 9.25 9.65 15.85
N GLY A 213 10.42 9.03 16.06
CA GLY A 213 11.25 8.50 14.97
C GLY A 213 10.50 7.47 14.12
N ALA A 214 9.79 6.54 14.76
CA ALA A 214 8.97 5.54 14.08
C ALA A 214 7.84 6.20 13.26
N VAL A 215 7.08 7.12 13.86
CA VAL A 215 5.96 7.80 13.20
C VAL A 215 6.44 8.65 12.02
N VAL A 216 7.54 9.42 12.17
CA VAL A 216 8.14 10.20 11.08
C VAL A 216 8.67 9.27 9.99
N GLY A 217 9.37 8.21 10.35
CA GLY A 217 9.86 7.19 9.40
C GLY A 217 8.71 6.59 8.58
N ILE A 218 7.62 6.18 9.25
CA ILE A 218 6.41 5.67 8.58
C ILE A 218 5.82 6.74 7.65
N ALA A 219 5.72 8.00 8.11
CA ALA A 219 5.13 9.07 7.30
C ALA A 219 5.94 9.39 6.04
N VAL A 220 7.26 9.39 6.13
CA VAL A 220 8.16 9.76 5.01
C VAL A 220 8.44 8.55 4.13
N VAL A 221 9.05 7.51 4.72
CA VAL A 221 9.60 6.37 3.97
C VAL A 221 8.54 5.37 3.58
N ALA A 222 7.58 5.12 4.47
CA ALA A 222 6.50 4.14 4.22
C ALA A 222 5.18 4.77 3.78
N THR A 223 5.13 6.08 3.49
CA THR A 223 3.85 6.71 3.07
C THR A 223 4.05 7.78 1.98
N ALA A 224 4.64 8.93 2.29
CA ALA A 224 4.69 10.06 1.35
C ALA A 224 5.44 9.70 0.06
N ILE A 225 6.66 9.19 0.18
CA ILE A 225 7.47 8.76 -0.97
C ILE A 225 6.79 7.61 -1.73
N PRO A 226 6.36 6.52 -1.07
CA PRO A 226 5.73 5.40 -1.77
C PRO A 226 4.42 5.76 -2.48
N ILE A 227 3.52 6.51 -1.86
CA ILE A 227 2.24 6.88 -2.51
C ILE A 227 2.50 7.74 -3.74
N PHE A 228 3.40 8.73 -3.63
CA PHE A 228 3.77 9.56 -4.77
C PHE A 228 4.37 8.72 -5.90
N ALA A 229 5.32 7.85 -5.57
CA ALA A 229 5.96 6.96 -6.54
C ALA A 229 4.94 5.97 -7.16
N PHE A 230 4.02 5.41 -6.34
CA PHE A 230 2.95 4.55 -6.83
C PHE A 230 2.08 5.24 -7.87
N PHE A 231 1.55 6.41 -7.58
CA PHE A 231 0.71 7.15 -8.52
C PHE A 231 1.48 7.58 -9.78
N ALA A 232 2.73 7.99 -9.63
CA ALA A 232 3.59 8.31 -10.76
C ALA A 232 3.85 7.10 -11.66
N GLY A 233 3.98 5.92 -11.09
CA GLY A 233 4.09 4.66 -11.82
C GLY A 233 2.76 4.23 -12.43
N LEU A 234 1.68 4.23 -11.63
CA LEU A 234 0.33 3.86 -12.03
C LEU A 234 -0.16 4.63 -13.26
N SER A 235 0.11 5.94 -13.31
CA SER A 235 -0.25 6.78 -14.46
C SER A 235 0.46 6.37 -15.76
N ARG A 236 1.64 5.75 -15.66
CA ARG A 236 2.47 5.36 -16.81
C ARG A 236 2.21 3.95 -17.32
N ILE A 237 2.06 2.99 -16.40
CA ILE A 237 2.03 1.57 -16.77
C ILE A 237 0.64 0.92 -16.64
N GLY A 238 -0.35 1.64 -16.12
CA GLY A 238 -1.69 1.12 -15.90
C GLY A 238 -1.87 0.35 -14.60
N ALA A 239 -3.13 0.00 -14.29
CA ALA A 239 -3.52 -0.56 -13.00
C ALA A 239 -3.07 -2.03 -12.84
N GLY A 240 -3.25 -2.85 -13.88
CA GLY A 240 -2.86 -4.26 -13.85
C GLY A 240 -1.37 -4.46 -13.57
N PRO A 241 -0.45 -3.95 -14.41
CA PRO A 241 0.98 -4.05 -14.16
C PRO A 241 1.41 -3.44 -12.82
N ALA A 242 0.88 -2.26 -12.45
CA ALA A 242 1.23 -1.61 -11.20
C ALA A 242 0.88 -2.48 -9.98
N SER A 243 -0.30 -3.11 -9.97
CA SER A 243 -0.72 -3.97 -8.86
C SER A 243 0.17 -5.20 -8.70
N ILE A 244 0.61 -5.83 -9.81
CA ILE A 244 1.50 -6.99 -9.76
C ILE A 244 2.91 -6.58 -9.31
N LEU A 245 3.44 -5.46 -9.83
CA LEU A 245 4.77 -4.96 -9.44
C LEU A 245 4.85 -4.54 -7.97
N SER A 246 3.75 -4.03 -7.41
CA SER A 246 3.69 -3.68 -5.97
C SER A 246 3.88 -4.88 -5.06
N ALA A 247 3.68 -6.10 -5.55
CA ALA A 247 3.91 -7.33 -4.80
C ALA A 247 5.41 -7.60 -4.48
N VAL A 248 6.32 -6.73 -4.88
CA VAL A 248 7.70 -6.71 -4.36
C VAL A 248 7.75 -6.36 -2.86
N GLU A 249 6.73 -5.66 -2.35
CA GLU A 249 6.63 -5.22 -0.95
C GLU A 249 6.86 -6.36 0.07
N PRO A 250 6.19 -7.52 0.02
CA PRO A 250 6.43 -8.61 0.97
C PRO A 250 7.87 -9.11 0.95
N ALA A 251 8.50 -9.19 -0.23
CA ALA A 251 9.90 -9.62 -0.34
C ALA A 251 10.84 -8.63 0.36
N VAL A 252 10.57 -7.32 0.22
CA VAL A 252 11.31 -6.28 0.93
C VAL A 252 11.05 -6.33 2.42
N THR A 253 9.80 -6.51 2.87
CA THR A 253 9.44 -6.63 4.29
C THR A 253 10.22 -7.76 4.95
N VAL A 254 10.27 -8.94 4.33
CA VAL A 254 11.03 -10.09 4.84
C VAL A 254 12.53 -9.78 4.89
N ALA A 255 13.09 -9.19 3.84
CA ALA A 255 14.51 -8.85 3.82
C ALA A 255 14.87 -7.85 4.94
N LEU A 256 14.02 -6.86 5.19
CA LEU A 256 14.22 -5.88 6.25
C LEU A 256 14.00 -6.49 7.65
N GLY A 257 13.01 -7.39 7.82
CA GLY A 257 12.79 -8.14 9.05
C GLY A 257 14.02 -8.96 9.43
N ALA A 258 14.63 -9.64 8.45
CA ALA A 258 15.86 -10.39 8.67
C ALA A 258 17.05 -9.50 9.08
N VAL A 259 17.16 -8.31 8.50
CA VAL A 259 18.31 -7.41 8.75
C VAL A 259 18.16 -6.62 10.05
N PHE A 260 16.95 -6.16 10.38
CA PHE A 260 16.70 -5.23 11.47
C PHE A 260 16.03 -5.84 12.70
N LEU A 261 15.35 -7.00 12.53
CA LEU A 261 14.64 -7.70 13.60
C LEU A 261 15.23 -9.08 13.90
N ASP A 262 16.36 -9.45 13.28
CA ASP A 262 17.01 -10.76 13.38
C ASP A 262 16.07 -11.93 13.06
N GLU A 263 15.07 -11.71 12.19
CA GLU A 263 14.11 -12.74 11.81
C GLU A 263 14.79 -13.83 10.94
N PRO A 264 14.56 -15.12 11.22
CA PRO A 264 15.21 -16.19 10.48
C PRO A 264 14.66 -16.28 9.04
N VAL A 265 15.54 -16.26 8.04
CA VAL A 265 15.19 -16.46 6.63
C VAL A 265 15.27 -17.94 6.26
N SER A 266 14.15 -18.57 6.07
CA SER A 266 14.10 -19.97 5.63
C SER A 266 14.29 -20.10 4.10
N VAL A 267 14.65 -21.31 3.65
CA VAL A 267 14.73 -21.63 2.21
C VAL A 267 13.40 -21.38 1.50
N ILE A 268 12.28 -21.63 2.19
CA ILE A 268 10.93 -21.40 1.65
C ILE A 268 10.73 -19.90 1.35
N VAL A 269 11.18 -19.04 2.26
CA VAL A 269 11.11 -17.58 2.08
C VAL A 269 11.98 -17.12 0.90
N LEU A 270 13.18 -17.69 0.73
CA LEU A 270 14.05 -17.39 -0.42
C LEU A 270 13.43 -17.82 -1.75
N VAL A 271 12.84 -19.01 -1.79
CA VAL A 271 12.13 -19.52 -2.97
C VAL A 271 10.91 -18.64 -3.29
N GLY A 272 10.12 -18.28 -2.28
CA GLY A 272 8.98 -17.39 -2.43
C GLY A 272 9.38 -15.99 -2.95
N GLY A 273 10.43 -15.40 -2.40
CA GLY A 273 11.00 -14.14 -2.89
C GLY A 273 11.49 -14.22 -4.33
N GLY A 274 12.15 -15.33 -4.69
CA GLY A 274 12.54 -15.61 -6.07
C GLY A 274 11.35 -15.65 -7.04
N LEU A 275 10.24 -16.30 -6.65
CA LEU A 275 9.00 -16.33 -7.45
C LEU A 275 8.39 -14.93 -7.62
N VAL A 276 8.34 -14.12 -6.55
CA VAL A 276 7.87 -12.72 -6.65
C VAL A 276 8.71 -11.96 -7.69
N LEU A 277 10.05 -12.06 -7.63
CA LEU A 277 10.93 -11.41 -8.61
C LEU A 277 10.72 -11.94 -10.04
N VAL A 278 10.46 -13.23 -10.22
CA VAL A 278 10.09 -13.81 -11.53
C VAL A 278 8.78 -13.18 -12.03
N GLY A 279 7.77 -13.05 -11.19
CA GLY A 279 6.51 -12.38 -11.54
C GLY A 279 6.71 -10.92 -11.98
N VAL A 280 7.55 -10.17 -11.24
CA VAL A 280 7.95 -8.79 -11.59
C VAL A 280 8.63 -8.75 -12.97
N VAL A 281 9.57 -9.66 -13.24
CA VAL A 281 10.27 -9.74 -14.54
C VAL A 281 9.29 -10.07 -15.66
N LEU A 282 8.33 -10.98 -15.43
CA LEU A 282 7.32 -11.33 -16.44
C LEU A 282 6.47 -10.12 -16.84
N VAL A 283 6.06 -9.26 -15.90
CA VAL A 283 5.26 -8.07 -16.19
C VAL A 283 6.07 -7.00 -16.91
N THR A 284 7.36 -6.88 -16.63
CA THR A 284 8.22 -5.81 -17.19
C THR A 284 8.83 -6.15 -18.56
N ARG A 285 8.82 -7.43 -18.97
CA ARG A 285 9.28 -7.85 -20.30
C ARG A 285 8.18 -7.56 -21.34
N ARG A 286 8.29 -6.46 -22.05
CA ARG A 286 7.62 -6.15 -23.32
C ARG A 286 8.64 -5.77 -24.35
#